data_040ca4206051eb8e13f3cc5bb6ca14a1
#
_entry.id   040ca4206051eb8e13f3cc5bb6ca14a1
#
_cell.length_a   1.000
_cell.length_b   1.000
_cell.length_c   1.000
_cell.angle_alpha   90.00
_cell.angle_beta   90.00
_cell.angle_gamma   90.00
#
_symmetry.space_group_name_H-M   'P 1'
#
loop_
_entity.id
_entity.type
_entity.pdbx_description
1 polymer ?
#
loop_
_entity_poly.entity_id
_entity_poly.type
_entity_poly.pdbx_seq_one_letter_code
_entity_poly.pdbx_strand_id
1 'polypeptide(L)'
;KRDGSPFLCLSDFIRPLSSGIPDTIGAFASSIDADMEGLYQQDPYKHLLVQTLSDRLAEAATEKMHEYVRKEAWGYAKDESLSMSDLLVEKYQGIRPAVGYPSLPDQSINFLLDELLDMKQIGITLTENGAMYPHASVCGLMFAHPASEYFSVGKIGEDQLEDYARRRGKRDRKSVV
;
A
#
# COMPACT_ATOMS: atom_id res chain seq x y z
N LYS A 1 15.23 -18.72 -1.61
CA LYS A 1 16.19 -17.88 -2.38
C LYS A 1 17.48 -18.65 -2.68
N ARG A 2 18.27 -18.20 -3.65
CA ARG A 2 19.55 -18.87 -4.01
C ARG A 2 20.58 -18.92 -2.88
N ASP A 3 20.46 -18.01 -1.93
CA ASP A 3 21.30 -17.89 -0.72
C ASP A 3 20.77 -18.71 0.48
N GLY A 4 19.70 -19.49 0.28
CA GLY A 4 19.06 -20.27 1.34
C GLY A 4 18.20 -19.45 2.31
N SER A 5 18.10 -18.12 2.13
CA SER A 5 17.20 -17.31 2.97
C SER A 5 15.74 -17.57 2.64
N PRO A 6 14.81 -17.50 3.61
CA PRO A 6 13.40 -17.69 3.36
C PRO A 6 12.83 -16.57 2.46
N PHE A 7 11.75 -16.87 1.78
CA PHE A 7 10.92 -15.85 1.16
C PHE A 7 10.04 -15.21 2.22
N LEU A 8 9.99 -13.88 2.21
CA LEU A 8 9.08 -13.13 3.07
C LEU A 8 7.71 -13.00 2.40
N CYS A 9 6.68 -13.03 3.21
CA CYS A 9 5.31 -12.71 2.84
C CYS A 9 4.73 -11.71 3.84
N LEU A 10 3.85 -10.83 3.42
CA LEU A 10 3.21 -9.87 4.34
C LEU A 10 2.45 -10.58 5.48
N SER A 11 1.94 -11.79 5.25
CA SER A 11 1.31 -12.61 6.29
C SER A 11 2.27 -13.07 7.40
N ASP A 12 3.58 -13.02 7.17
CA ASP A 12 4.57 -13.36 8.21
C ASP A 12 4.61 -12.32 9.35
N PHE A 13 4.07 -11.12 9.08
CA PHE A 13 3.94 -10.04 10.05
C PHE A 13 2.60 -10.03 10.80
N ILE A 14 1.79 -11.06 10.60
CA ILE A 14 0.51 -11.25 11.27
C ILE A 14 0.57 -12.56 12.08
N ARG A 15 -0.02 -12.54 13.27
CA ARG A 15 -0.11 -13.69 14.14
C ARG A 15 -0.84 -14.84 13.45
N PRO A 16 -0.31 -16.07 13.50
CA PRO A 16 -0.95 -17.21 12.86
C PRO A 16 -2.28 -17.55 13.53
N LEU A 17 -3.26 -17.94 12.72
CA LEU A 17 -4.61 -18.31 13.21
C LEU A 17 -4.56 -19.43 14.26
N SER A 18 -3.60 -20.34 14.16
CA SER A 18 -3.37 -21.42 15.12
C SER A 18 -3.02 -20.95 16.54
N SER A 19 -2.62 -19.68 16.71
CA SER A 19 -2.36 -19.10 18.03
C SER A 19 -3.64 -18.91 18.86
N GLY A 20 -4.81 -18.84 18.23
CA GLY A 20 -6.10 -18.51 18.85
C GLY A 20 -6.18 -17.07 19.40
N ILE A 21 -5.18 -16.23 19.13
CA ILE A 21 -5.13 -14.84 19.58
C ILE A 21 -5.40 -13.93 18.39
N PRO A 22 -6.45 -13.07 18.44
CA PRO A 22 -6.69 -12.10 17.37
C PRO A 22 -5.50 -11.17 17.14
N ASP A 23 -5.27 -10.81 15.89
CA ASP A 23 -4.32 -9.79 15.49
C ASP A 23 -5.02 -8.74 14.62
N THR A 24 -4.35 -7.64 14.35
CA THR A 24 -4.92 -6.50 13.63
C THR A 24 -4.06 -6.16 12.42
N ILE A 25 -4.72 -5.92 11.31
CA ILE A 25 -4.14 -5.33 10.11
C ILE A 25 -4.85 -4.01 9.81
N GLY A 26 -4.10 -2.99 9.45
CA GLY A 26 -4.66 -1.72 8.98
C GLY A 26 -4.83 -1.69 7.47
N ALA A 27 -5.78 -0.90 7.00
CA ALA A 27 -5.94 -0.54 5.60
C ALA A 27 -6.00 0.98 5.48
N PHE A 28 -5.52 1.52 4.38
CA PHE A 28 -5.53 2.95 4.14
C PHE A 28 -5.78 3.28 2.68
N ALA A 29 -6.29 4.48 2.45
CA ALA A 29 -6.34 5.12 1.15
C ALA A 29 -6.08 6.63 1.33
N SER A 30 -5.40 7.23 0.38
CA SER A 30 -5.08 8.65 0.34
C SER A 30 -5.14 9.15 -1.10
N SER A 31 -5.58 10.38 -1.30
CA SER A 31 -5.66 11.01 -2.61
C SER A 31 -5.45 12.52 -2.47
N ILE A 32 -5.24 13.16 -3.59
CA ILE A 32 -5.29 14.63 -3.72
C ILE A 32 -6.61 15.03 -4.39
N ASP A 33 -6.88 16.33 -4.40
CA ASP A 33 -8.01 16.88 -5.12
C ASP A 33 -7.93 16.56 -6.62
N ALA A 34 -8.98 15.95 -7.18
CA ALA A 34 -9.07 15.58 -8.58
C ALA A 34 -8.95 16.80 -9.53
N ASP A 35 -9.35 17.98 -9.08
CA ASP A 35 -9.25 19.22 -9.87
C ASP A 35 -7.80 19.57 -10.20
N MET A 36 -6.83 19.10 -9.42
CA MET A 36 -5.41 19.29 -9.72
C MET A 36 -4.99 18.62 -11.02
N GLU A 37 -5.56 17.47 -11.37
CA GLU A 37 -5.24 16.77 -12.62
C GLU A 37 -5.67 17.55 -13.87
N GLY A 38 -6.69 18.39 -13.76
CA GLY A 38 -7.18 19.24 -14.84
C GLY A 38 -6.37 20.51 -15.08
N LEU A 39 -5.43 20.84 -14.17
CA LEU A 39 -4.69 22.08 -14.27
C LEU A 39 -3.66 22.06 -15.41
N TYR A 40 -3.56 23.18 -16.11
CA TYR A 40 -2.54 23.43 -17.14
C TYR A 40 -2.51 22.41 -18.30
N GLN A 41 -3.62 21.80 -18.67
CA GLN A 41 -3.68 20.83 -19.79
C GLN A 41 -3.14 21.38 -21.11
N GLN A 42 -3.19 22.71 -21.31
CA GLN A 42 -2.68 23.39 -22.51
C GLN A 42 -1.18 23.72 -22.45
N ASP A 43 -0.53 23.49 -21.31
CA ASP A 43 0.91 23.69 -21.09
C ASP A 43 1.53 22.38 -20.59
N PRO A 44 2.11 21.55 -21.45
CA PRO A 44 2.63 20.23 -21.09
C PRO A 44 3.66 20.25 -19.97
N TYR A 45 4.48 21.30 -19.89
CA TYR A 45 5.49 21.42 -18.84
C TYR A 45 4.85 21.66 -17.46
N LYS A 46 3.93 22.63 -17.39
CA LYS A 46 3.23 22.92 -16.12
C LYS A 46 2.32 21.76 -15.71
N HIS A 47 1.68 21.12 -16.68
CA HIS A 47 0.87 19.94 -16.41
C HIS A 47 1.69 18.81 -15.76
N LEU A 48 2.87 18.49 -16.31
CA LEU A 48 3.79 17.52 -15.74
C LEU A 48 4.26 17.91 -14.33
N LEU A 49 4.53 19.20 -14.09
CA LEU A 49 4.91 19.68 -12.75
C LEU A 49 3.78 19.48 -11.74
N VAL A 50 2.54 19.78 -12.13
CA VAL A 50 1.38 19.57 -11.25
C VAL A 50 1.19 18.09 -10.96
N GLN A 51 1.27 17.22 -11.95
CA GLN A 51 1.19 15.77 -11.73
C GLN A 51 2.26 15.29 -10.74
N THR A 52 3.52 15.68 -10.96
CA THR A 52 4.62 15.32 -10.06
C THR A 52 4.40 15.83 -8.63
N LEU A 53 3.91 17.06 -8.49
CA LEU A 53 3.60 17.63 -7.19
C LEU A 53 2.45 16.89 -6.51
N SER A 54 1.43 16.53 -7.27
CA SER A 54 0.27 15.76 -6.79
C SER A 54 0.69 14.39 -6.22
N ASP A 55 1.55 13.68 -6.93
CA ASP A 55 2.11 12.40 -6.47
C ASP A 55 2.86 12.57 -5.14
N ARG A 56 3.72 13.60 -5.06
CA ARG A 56 4.49 13.88 -3.83
C ARG A 56 3.60 14.28 -2.66
N LEU A 57 2.52 15.01 -2.91
CA LEU A 57 1.54 15.38 -1.88
C LEU A 57 0.76 14.17 -1.38
N ALA A 58 0.32 13.27 -2.27
CA ALA A 58 -0.36 12.04 -1.88
C ALA A 58 0.55 11.13 -1.03
N GLU A 59 1.83 11.00 -1.41
CA GLU A 59 2.82 10.26 -0.62
C GLU A 59 3.08 10.91 0.75
N ALA A 60 3.25 12.23 0.79
CA ALA A 60 3.46 12.96 2.04
C ALA A 60 2.26 12.88 3.00
N ALA A 61 1.04 12.96 2.46
CA ALA A 61 -0.19 12.75 3.23
C ALA A 61 -0.25 11.33 3.81
N THR A 62 0.14 10.33 3.03
CA THR A 62 0.23 8.93 3.48
C THR A 62 1.27 8.76 4.58
N GLU A 63 2.43 9.40 4.47
CA GLU A 63 3.46 9.38 5.52
C GLU A 63 2.93 9.99 6.82
N LYS A 64 2.26 11.14 6.71
CA LYS A 64 1.66 11.81 7.87
C LYS A 64 0.52 11.00 8.50
N MET A 65 -0.28 10.34 7.68
CA MET A 65 -1.32 9.42 8.15
C MET A 65 -0.69 8.22 8.88
N HIS A 66 0.39 7.66 8.38
CA HIS A 66 1.08 6.54 9.04
C HIS A 66 1.67 6.97 10.39
N GLU A 67 2.24 8.17 10.51
CA GLU A 67 2.67 8.72 11.80
C GLU A 67 1.48 8.81 12.78
N TYR A 68 0.36 9.38 12.34
CA TYR A 68 -0.86 9.47 13.16
C TYR A 68 -1.34 8.09 13.62
N VAL A 69 -1.34 7.10 12.73
CA VAL A 69 -1.74 5.73 13.07
C VAL A 69 -0.79 5.12 14.10
N ARG A 70 0.52 5.26 13.94
CA ARG A 70 1.52 4.75 14.88
C ARG A 70 1.39 5.37 16.27
N LYS A 71 1.19 6.69 16.33
CA LYS A 71 1.22 7.43 17.59
C LYS A 71 -0.13 7.50 18.29
N GLU A 72 -1.23 7.59 17.54
CA GLU A 72 -2.55 7.93 18.08
C GLU A 72 -3.62 6.88 17.76
N ALA A 73 -3.96 6.65 16.49
CA ALA A 73 -5.12 5.83 16.13
C ALA A 73 -4.96 4.36 16.52
N TRP A 74 -3.82 3.77 16.21
CA TRP A 74 -3.44 2.43 16.69
C TRP A 74 -2.58 2.51 17.96
N GLY A 75 -1.70 3.49 18.03
CA GLY A 75 -1.01 3.89 19.25
C GLY A 75 0.08 2.93 19.73
N TYR A 76 0.69 2.16 18.82
CA TYR A 76 1.75 1.23 19.18
C TYR A 76 3.14 1.89 19.33
N ALA A 77 3.28 3.16 18.93
CA ALA A 77 4.52 3.94 19.03
C ALA A 77 4.24 5.37 19.56
N LYS A 78 3.53 5.49 20.67
CA LYS A 78 3.06 6.77 21.24
C LYS A 78 4.18 7.77 21.50
N ASP A 79 5.34 7.28 21.95
CA ASP A 79 6.49 8.09 22.33
C ASP A 79 7.46 8.31 21.16
N GLU A 80 7.07 7.94 19.92
CA GLU A 80 7.90 8.13 18.73
C GLU A 80 8.24 9.60 18.52
N SER A 81 9.54 9.89 18.42
CA SER A 81 10.07 11.22 18.10
C SER A 81 11.17 11.07 17.06
N LEU A 82 10.75 11.08 15.79
CA LEU A 82 11.64 10.88 14.63
C LEU A 82 11.87 12.21 13.90
N SER A 83 13.12 12.42 13.51
CA SER A 83 13.47 13.51 12.60
C SER A 83 13.07 13.19 11.17
N MET A 84 13.06 14.18 10.28
CA MET A 84 12.84 13.96 8.86
C MET A 84 13.86 12.96 8.27
N SER A 85 15.12 13.01 8.69
CA SER A 85 16.15 12.05 8.27
C SER A 85 15.88 10.62 8.75
N ASP A 86 15.26 10.46 9.91
CA ASP A 86 14.88 9.13 10.41
C ASP A 86 13.68 8.57 9.64
N LEU A 87 12.73 9.41 9.27
CA LEU A 87 11.58 9.01 8.44
C LEU A 87 12.02 8.57 7.05
N LEU A 88 12.97 9.28 6.42
CA LEU A 88 13.51 8.94 5.11
C LEU A 88 14.25 7.59 5.07
N VAL A 89 14.74 7.12 6.20
CA VAL A 89 15.39 5.79 6.33
C VAL A 89 14.52 4.79 7.10
N GLU A 90 13.22 5.07 7.21
CA GLU A 90 12.20 4.16 7.73
C GLU A 90 12.49 3.61 9.13
N LYS A 91 13.00 4.46 10.04
CA LYS A 91 13.32 4.06 11.43
C LYS A 91 12.09 3.83 12.32
N TYR A 92 10.91 4.08 11.84
CA TYR A 92 9.68 3.80 12.58
C TYR A 92 9.40 2.29 12.65
N GLN A 93 8.63 1.88 13.65
CA GLN A 93 8.11 0.52 13.76
C GLN A 93 6.93 0.34 12.79
N GLY A 94 6.85 -0.86 12.18
CA GLY A 94 5.78 -1.18 11.26
C GLY A 94 6.07 -0.77 9.81
N ILE A 95 5.18 -1.19 8.92
CA ILE A 95 5.25 -0.85 7.48
C ILE A 95 3.85 -0.51 6.93
N ARG A 96 3.80 0.22 5.83
CA ARG A 96 2.58 0.54 5.08
C ARG A 96 2.71 0.19 3.58
N PRO A 97 2.85 -1.09 3.23
CA PRO A 97 2.99 -1.48 1.83
C PRO A 97 1.78 -1.04 1.01
N ALA A 98 2.04 -0.25 -0.03
CA ALA A 98 1.01 0.19 -0.96
C ALA A 98 0.82 -0.82 -2.09
N VAL A 99 -0.40 -0.89 -2.62
CA VAL A 99 -0.74 -1.74 -3.77
C VAL A 99 0.01 -1.27 -5.01
N GLY A 100 0.55 -2.22 -5.78
CA GLY A 100 1.38 -1.96 -6.95
C GLY A 100 2.88 -1.82 -6.65
N TYR A 101 3.27 -1.74 -5.37
CA TYR A 101 4.68 -1.69 -4.94
C TYR A 101 5.27 -3.10 -4.75
N PRO A 102 6.61 -3.22 -4.67
CA PRO A 102 7.30 -4.52 -4.69
C PRO A 102 6.86 -5.54 -3.63
N SER A 103 6.37 -5.09 -2.46
CA SER A 103 5.87 -5.98 -1.41
C SER A 103 4.40 -6.39 -1.59
N LEU A 104 3.63 -5.65 -2.41
CA LEU A 104 2.20 -5.86 -2.64
C LEU A 104 1.85 -5.59 -4.12
N PRO A 105 2.39 -6.37 -5.08
CA PRO A 105 2.32 -6.04 -6.51
C PRO A 105 0.96 -6.27 -7.17
N ASP A 106 0.05 -7.04 -6.57
CA ASP A 106 -1.26 -7.37 -7.15
C ASP A 106 -2.23 -6.19 -7.07
N GLN A 107 -2.43 -5.50 -8.18
CA GLN A 107 -3.37 -4.38 -8.28
C GLN A 107 -4.84 -4.77 -8.06
N SER A 108 -5.20 -6.04 -8.22
CA SER A 108 -6.57 -6.48 -7.96
C SER A 108 -6.99 -6.36 -6.49
N ILE A 109 -6.03 -6.13 -5.59
CA ILE A 109 -6.27 -5.83 -4.18
C ILE A 109 -6.99 -4.49 -3.99
N ASN A 110 -6.85 -3.54 -4.94
CA ASN A 110 -7.56 -2.26 -4.90
C ASN A 110 -9.09 -2.45 -4.79
N PHE A 111 -9.64 -3.47 -5.46
CA PHE A 111 -11.08 -3.77 -5.35
C PHE A 111 -11.49 -4.20 -3.94
N LEU A 112 -10.65 -4.99 -3.26
CA LEU A 112 -10.92 -5.39 -1.87
C LEU A 112 -10.79 -4.21 -0.91
N LEU A 113 -9.83 -3.33 -1.15
CA LEU A 113 -9.66 -2.13 -0.33
C LEU A 113 -10.78 -1.12 -0.56
N ASP A 114 -11.28 -0.99 -1.80
CA ASP A 114 -12.45 -0.15 -2.09
C ASP A 114 -13.72 -0.67 -1.40
N GLU A 115 -13.95 -1.99 -1.44
CA GLU A 115 -15.06 -2.62 -0.73
C GLU A 115 -14.96 -2.40 0.80
N LEU A 116 -13.75 -2.46 1.36
CA LEU A 116 -13.52 -2.29 2.80
C LEU A 116 -13.62 -0.83 3.26
N LEU A 117 -13.06 0.10 2.49
CA LEU A 117 -12.87 1.50 2.90
C LEU A 117 -13.91 2.45 2.29
N ASP A 118 -14.65 2.03 1.26
CA ASP A 118 -15.50 2.90 0.45
C ASP A 118 -14.72 4.16 -0.02
N MET A 119 -13.69 3.92 -0.82
CA MET A 119 -12.74 4.96 -1.23
C MET A 119 -13.38 6.12 -2.00
N LYS A 120 -14.62 5.95 -2.47
CA LYS A 120 -15.42 7.02 -3.09
C LYS A 120 -15.69 8.17 -2.12
N GLN A 121 -15.70 7.93 -0.81
CA GLN A 121 -15.87 8.98 0.19
C GLN A 121 -14.76 10.04 0.15
N ILE A 122 -13.59 9.70 -0.38
CA ILE A 122 -12.47 10.62 -0.57
C ILE A 122 -12.18 10.89 -2.06
N GLY A 123 -13.17 10.62 -2.93
CA GLY A 123 -13.09 10.91 -4.36
C GLY A 123 -12.30 9.90 -5.21
N ILE A 124 -11.85 8.78 -4.64
CA ILE A 124 -11.16 7.74 -5.41
C ILE A 124 -12.18 6.83 -6.10
N THR A 125 -11.98 6.59 -7.39
CA THR A 125 -12.70 5.59 -8.16
C THR A 125 -11.74 4.62 -8.83
N LEU A 126 -12.21 3.41 -9.15
CA LEU A 126 -11.41 2.38 -9.81
C LEU A 126 -11.85 2.18 -11.26
N THR A 127 -10.87 2.00 -12.13
CA THR A 127 -11.11 1.49 -13.49
C THR A 127 -11.42 -0.01 -13.46
N GLU A 128 -11.85 -0.57 -14.59
CA GLU A 128 -12.09 -2.02 -14.73
C GLU A 128 -10.86 -2.87 -14.40
N ASN A 129 -9.66 -2.33 -14.60
CA ASN A 129 -8.40 -3.00 -14.29
C ASN A 129 -7.85 -2.68 -12.90
N GLY A 130 -8.62 -1.97 -12.07
CA GLY A 130 -8.24 -1.63 -10.70
C GLY A 130 -7.26 -0.46 -10.57
N ALA A 131 -7.03 0.33 -11.62
CA ALA A 131 -6.28 1.57 -11.50
C ALA A 131 -7.13 2.63 -10.80
N MET A 132 -6.51 3.43 -9.94
CA MET A 132 -7.17 4.50 -9.20
C MET A 132 -7.27 5.79 -10.03
N TYR A 133 -8.34 6.53 -9.82
CA TYR A 133 -8.52 7.92 -10.25
C TYR A 133 -9.00 8.73 -9.04
N PRO A 134 -8.40 9.91 -8.75
CA PRO A 134 -7.27 10.56 -9.41
C PRO A 134 -6.00 9.70 -9.45
N HIS A 135 -5.11 9.92 -10.43
CA HIS A 135 -3.87 9.15 -10.57
C HIS A 135 -2.96 9.29 -9.35
N ALA A 136 -2.88 10.48 -8.77
CA ALA A 136 -2.19 10.75 -7.51
C ALA A 136 -2.98 10.22 -6.31
N SER A 137 -3.28 8.94 -6.31
CA SER A 137 -3.93 8.20 -5.23
C SER A 137 -3.07 7.03 -4.81
N VAL A 138 -3.12 6.68 -3.54
CA VAL A 138 -2.41 5.52 -3.00
C VAL A 138 -3.29 4.80 -1.99
N CYS A 139 -3.30 3.48 -2.02
CA CYS A 139 -3.94 2.67 -1.00
C CYS A 139 -3.09 1.45 -0.67
N GLY A 140 -3.34 0.83 0.47
CA GLY A 140 -2.56 -0.31 0.91
C GLY A 140 -2.93 -0.81 2.29
N LEU A 141 -1.99 -1.54 2.86
CA LEU A 141 -2.13 -2.18 4.17
C LEU A 141 -1.13 -1.57 5.16
N MET A 142 -1.43 -1.71 6.47
CA MET A 142 -0.52 -1.32 7.55
C MET A 142 -0.30 -2.49 8.49
N PHE A 143 0.96 -2.70 8.86
CA PHE A 143 1.40 -3.74 9.78
C PHE A 143 2.19 -3.11 10.92
N ALA A 144 1.85 -3.44 12.15
CA ALA A 144 2.49 -2.90 13.37
C ALA A 144 3.60 -3.78 13.91
N HIS A 145 3.87 -4.93 13.29
CA HIS A 145 4.84 -5.90 13.78
C HIS A 145 6.25 -5.27 13.86
N PRO A 146 6.97 -5.39 15.00
CA PRO A 146 8.26 -4.71 15.18
C PRO A 146 9.37 -5.19 14.24
N ALA A 147 9.26 -6.42 13.72
CA ALA A 147 10.21 -6.96 12.74
C ALA A 147 9.68 -6.87 11.30
N SER A 148 8.60 -6.10 11.05
CA SER A 148 8.13 -5.90 9.68
C SER A 148 9.11 -5.01 8.92
N GLU A 149 9.38 -5.39 7.68
CA GLU A 149 10.27 -4.68 6.78
C GLU A 149 9.71 -4.67 5.36
N TYR A 150 10.08 -3.69 4.57
CA TYR A 150 9.77 -3.69 3.14
C TYR A 150 10.66 -4.69 2.41
N PHE A 151 10.08 -5.43 1.49
CA PHE A 151 10.78 -6.43 0.69
C PHE A 151 10.24 -6.43 -0.74
N SER A 152 10.98 -7.05 -1.64
CA SER A 152 10.51 -7.30 -2.99
C SER A 152 10.15 -8.77 -3.16
N VAL A 153 8.94 -9.03 -3.66
CA VAL A 153 8.52 -10.39 -4.05
C VAL A 153 9.42 -10.93 -5.17
N GLY A 154 9.94 -10.04 -6.02
CA GLY A 154 10.83 -10.40 -7.11
C GLY A 154 10.13 -11.18 -8.24
N LYS A 155 10.84 -12.08 -8.89
CA LYS A 155 10.27 -12.87 -9.98
C LYS A 155 9.42 -14.01 -9.43
N ILE A 156 8.14 -13.98 -9.78
CA ILE A 156 7.14 -14.99 -9.40
C ILE A 156 7.21 -16.16 -10.40
N GLY A 157 7.29 -17.39 -9.90
CA GLY A 157 7.20 -18.62 -10.69
C GLY A 157 5.75 -19.02 -10.98
N GLU A 158 5.56 -19.92 -11.94
CA GLU A 158 4.23 -20.38 -12.31
C GLU A 158 3.51 -21.11 -11.17
N ASP A 159 4.23 -21.89 -10.39
CA ASP A 159 3.76 -22.61 -9.22
C ASP A 159 3.25 -21.65 -8.13
N GLN A 160 3.96 -20.55 -7.92
CA GLN A 160 3.55 -19.51 -6.98
C GLN A 160 2.30 -18.76 -7.47
N LEU A 161 2.23 -18.49 -8.78
CA LEU A 161 1.08 -17.82 -9.38
C LEU A 161 -0.18 -18.69 -9.29
N GLU A 162 -0.06 -20.00 -9.53
CA GLU A 162 -1.17 -20.95 -9.39
C GLU A 162 -1.66 -21.06 -7.95
N ASP A 163 -0.74 -21.15 -6.97
CA ASP A 163 -1.10 -21.19 -5.55
C ASP A 163 -1.79 -19.90 -5.12
N TYR A 164 -1.26 -18.75 -5.54
CA TYR A 164 -1.84 -17.44 -5.24
C TYR A 164 -3.24 -17.29 -5.85
N ALA A 165 -3.41 -17.62 -7.13
CA ALA A 165 -4.71 -17.57 -7.81
C ALA A 165 -5.76 -18.45 -7.08
N ARG A 166 -5.37 -19.65 -6.67
CA ARG A 166 -6.23 -20.56 -5.88
C ARG A 166 -6.65 -19.94 -4.55
N ARG A 167 -5.72 -19.36 -3.79
CA ARG A 167 -6.00 -18.69 -2.50
C ARG A 167 -6.90 -17.47 -2.67
N ARG A 168 -6.76 -16.76 -3.81
CA ARG A 168 -7.60 -15.63 -4.17
C ARG A 168 -8.97 -16.02 -4.73
N GLY A 169 -9.26 -17.30 -4.90
CA GLY A 169 -10.50 -17.78 -5.52
C GLY A 169 -10.62 -17.41 -7.00
N LYS A 170 -9.49 -17.11 -7.67
CA LYS A 170 -9.46 -16.77 -9.10
C LYS A 170 -9.35 -18.02 -9.93
N ARG A 171 -10.16 -18.10 -11.02
CA ARG A 171 -10.23 -19.30 -11.89
C ARG A 171 -9.13 -19.34 -12.94
N ASP A 172 -8.46 -18.23 -13.24
CA ASP A 172 -7.50 -18.12 -14.34
C ASP A 172 -6.31 -17.27 -13.94
N ARG A 173 -5.11 -17.60 -14.45
CA ARG A 173 -3.84 -16.87 -14.31
C ARG A 173 -3.97 -15.39 -14.77
N LYS A 174 -4.75 -15.14 -15.83
CA LYS A 174 -4.95 -13.80 -16.42
C LYS A 174 -5.70 -12.83 -15.52
N SER A 175 -6.33 -13.33 -14.46
CA SER A 175 -7.08 -12.49 -13.51
C SER A 175 -6.28 -12.09 -12.27
N VAL A 176 -4.97 -12.38 -12.25
CA VAL A 176 -4.07 -12.15 -11.10
C VAL A 176 -2.91 -11.20 -11.46
N VAL A 177 -2.72 -10.89 -12.73
CA VAL A 177 -1.65 -9.97 -13.22
C VAL A 177 -2.26 -8.79 -13.93
#